data_43b5930d611f53723c57a3b32643412b
#
_entry.id   43b5930d611f53723c57a3b32643412b
#
_cell.length_a   1.000
_cell.length_b   1.000
_cell.length_c   1.000
_cell.angle_alpha   90.00
_cell.angle_beta   90.00
_cell.angle_gamma   90.00
#
_symmetry.space_group_name_H-M   'P 1'
#
loop_
_entity.id
_entity.type
_entity.pdbx_description
1 polymer ?
#
loop_
_entity_poly.entity_id
_entity_poly.type
_entity_poly.pdbx_seq_one_letter_code
_entity_poly.pdbx_strand_id
1 'polypeptide(L)'
;MSAALGARLLPEIGGALRRDDLRLTFVGGHDTTLAWMGAQLDAEPYELPGAVECRTPIGSKIVLGRWRCDDGLDRVSVDFVYQTTEQIRARQFADRVHPPRVVRLRLKGLEPDAEGRYPLAGVLPRLLSPDPGL
;
A
#
# COMPACT_ATOMS: atom_id res chain seq x y z
N MET A 1 13.19 3.88 -10.72
CA MET A 1 13.45 2.45 -10.43
C MET A 1 13.42 1.69 -11.75
N SER A 2 14.34 0.77 -11.97
CA SER A 2 14.25 -0.03 -13.20
C SER A 2 13.06 -0.99 -13.11
N ALA A 3 12.37 -1.20 -14.24
CA ALA A 3 11.27 -2.15 -14.35
C ALA A 3 11.69 -3.57 -13.85
N ALA A 4 12.97 -3.92 -14.02
CA ALA A 4 13.52 -5.19 -13.55
C ALA A 4 13.52 -5.34 -12.02
N LEU A 5 13.78 -4.26 -11.27
CA LEU A 5 13.77 -4.31 -9.80
C LEU A 5 12.34 -4.44 -9.27
N GLY A 6 11.43 -3.69 -9.85
CA GLY A 6 10.03 -3.77 -9.49
C GLY A 6 9.39 -5.10 -9.83
N ALA A 7 9.75 -5.68 -10.98
CA ALA A 7 9.27 -7.00 -11.40
C ALA A 7 9.66 -8.12 -10.42
N ARG A 8 10.72 -7.93 -9.63
CA ARG A 8 11.10 -8.87 -8.57
C ARG A 8 10.42 -8.61 -7.25
N LEU A 9 10.22 -7.33 -6.90
CA LEU A 9 9.71 -6.92 -5.59
C LEU A 9 8.24 -7.29 -5.38
N LEU A 10 7.40 -7.05 -6.37
CA LEU A 10 5.96 -7.30 -6.21
C LEU A 10 5.60 -8.77 -6.02
N PRO A 11 6.18 -9.72 -6.77
CA PRO A 11 5.95 -11.14 -6.49
C PRO A 11 6.37 -11.56 -5.07
N GLU A 12 7.44 -10.99 -4.53
CA GLU A 12 7.85 -11.24 -3.15
C GLU A 12 6.79 -10.72 -2.15
N ILE A 13 6.27 -9.54 -2.38
CA ILE A 13 5.18 -8.96 -1.56
C ILE A 13 3.92 -9.83 -1.66
N GLY A 14 3.53 -10.21 -2.86
CA GLY A 14 2.37 -11.08 -3.09
C GLY A 14 2.57 -12.46 -2.45
N GLY A 15 3.76 -13.02 -2.54
CA GLY A 15 4.12 -14.28 -1.88
C GLY A 15 4.00 -14.17 -0.35
N ALA A 16 4.52 -13.10 0.24
CA ALA A 16 4.42 -12.85 1.67
C ALA A 16 2.95 -12.69 2.11
N LEU A 17 2.14 -11.98 1.33
CA LEU A 17 0.73 -11.73 1.62
C LEU A 17 -0.10 -13.03 1.65
N ARG A 18 0.29 -14.05 0.88
CA ARG A 18 -0.40 -15.35 0.86
C ARG A 18 -0.06 -16.25 2.04
N ARG A 19 1.07 -16.02 2.70
CA ARG A 19 1.56 -16.91 3.76
C ARG A 19 0.73 -16.74 5.04
N ASP A 20 0.35 -17.87 5.65
CA ASP A 20 -0.38 -17.88 6.93
C ASP A 20 0.56 -17.85 8.14
N ASP A 21 1.85 -18.15 7.95
CA ASP A 21 2.86 -18.18 9.00
C ASP A 21 3.55 -16.83 9.24
N LEU A 22 3.34 -15.85 8.38
CA LEU A 22 3.86 -14.49 8.52
C LEU A 22 2.80 -13.56 9.06
N ARG A 23 3.14 -12.82 10.11
CA ARG A 23 2.27 -11.78 10.68
C ARG A 23 2.59 -10.40 10.16
N LEU A 24 3.87 -10.14 9.90
CA LEU A 24 4.36 -8.87 9.42
C LEU A 24 5.56 -9.10 8.53
N THR A 25 5.57 -8.46 7.37
CA THR A 25 6.72 -8.38 6.48
C THR A 25 7.00 -6.92 6.18
N PHE A 26 8.21 -6.48 6.38
CA PHE A 26 8.64 -5.13 6.06
C PHE A 26 9.58 -5.16 4.86
N VAL A 27 9.31 -4.30 3.87
CA VAL A 27 10.12 -4.17 2.67
C VAL A 27 10.57 -2.72 2.53
N GLY A 28 11.87 -2.50 2.50
CA GLY A 28 12.45 -1.18 2.26
C GLY A 28 12.36 -0.80 0.78
N GLY A 29 12.07 0.48 0.52
CA GLY A 29 11.98 1.01 -0.83
C GLY A 29 12.17 2.52 -0.86
N HIS A 30 11.90 3.12 -2.01
CA HIS A 30 12.00 4.54 -2.28
C HIS A 30 10.63 5.11 -2.70
N ASP A 31 10.54 6.41 -2.85
CA ASP A 31 9.36 7.11 -3.35
C ASP A 31 8.90 6.58 -4.72
N THR A 32 9.85 6.32 -5.60
CA THR A 32 9.58 5.71 -6.92
C THR A 32 8.98 4.31 -6.80
N THR A 33 9.36 3.55 -5.77
CA THR A 33 8.78 2.22 -5.47
C THR A 33 7.29 2.36 -5.13
N LEU A 34 6.94 3.33 -4.29
CA LEU A 34 5.55 3.56 -3.88
C LEU A 34 4.69 4.00 -5.07
N ALA A 35 5.19 4.91 -5.90
CA ALA A 35 4.49 5.36 -7.10
C ALA A 35 4.25 4.20 -8.07
N TRP A 36 5.26 3.36 -8.27
CA TRP A 36 5.14 2.19 -9.13
C TRP A 36 4.19 1.13 -8.58
N MET A 37 4.21 0.87 -7.27
CA MET A 37 3.22 -0.01 -6.62
C MET A 37 1.80 0.49 -6.82
N GLY A 38 1.56 1.78 -6.66
CA GLY A 38 0.26 2.38 -6.90
C GLY A 38 -0.23 2.15 -8.32
N ALA A 39 0.66 2.27 -9.30
CA ALA A 39 0.34 2.00 -10.71
C ALA A 39 0.03 0.52 -10.96
N GLN A 40 0.83 -0.40 -10.43
CA GLN A 40 0.62 -1.84 -10.59
C GLN A 40 -0.67 -2.32 -9.92
N LEU A 41 -1.02 -1.75 -8.79
CA LEU A 41 -2.29 -2.03 -8.11
C LEU A 41 -3.48 -1.37 -8.80
N ASP A 42 -3.26 -0.53 -9.80
CA ASP A 42 -4.24 0.28 -10.49
C ASP A 42 -5.05 1.15 -9.50
N ALA A 43 -4.33 1.83 -8.62
CA ALA A 43 -4.94 2.72 -7.65
C ALA A 43 -5.62 3.91 -8.32
N GLU A 44 -6.82 4.25 -7.87
CA GLU A 44 -7.47 5.49 -8.26
C GLU A 44 -6.67 6.69 -7.78
N PRO A 45 -6.77 7.86 -8.44
CA PRO A 45 -6.18 9.09 -7.93
C PRO A 45 -6.60 9.34 -6.48
N TYR A 46 -5.64 9.71 -5.65
CA TYR A 46 -5.87 9.99 -4.23
C TYR A 46 -5.15 11.25 -3.80
N GLU A 47 -5.65 11.85 -2.73
CA GLU A 47 -5.05 13.02 -2.12
C GLU A 47 -4.50 12.65 -0.74
N LEU A 48 -3.43 13.34 -0.34
CA LEU A 48 -2.81 13.21 0.97
C LEU A 48 -3.01 14.51 1.75
N PRO A 49 -4.11 14.65 2.50
CA PRO A 49 -4.37 15.86 3.26
C PRO A 49 -3.21 16.21 4.21
N GLY A 50 -2.75 17.46 4.15
CA GLY A 50 -1.62 17.94 4.94
C GLY A 50 -0.23 17.66 4.34
N ALA A 51 -0.13 16.95 3.22
CA ALA A 51 1.11 16.79 2.47
C ALA A 51 1.17 17.86 1.36
N VAL A 52 1.86 18.95 1.62
CA VAL A 52 1.83 20.14 0.75
C VAL A 52 2.84 20.06 -0.39
N GLU A 53 3.98 19.41 -0.18
CA GLU A 53 5.13 19.52 -1.07
C GLU A 53 5.41 18.28 -1.91
N CYS A 54 4.79 17.13 -1.60
CA CYS A 54 5.20 15.85 -2.19
C CYS A 54 4.06 14.84 -2.19
N ARG A 55 3.93 14.09 -3.29
CA ARG A 55 2.98 12.97 -3.39
C ARG A 55 3.43 11.74 -2.59
N THR A 56 4.69 11.71 -2.19
CA THR A 56 5.28 10.65 -1.38
C THR A 56 6.11 11.30 -0.28
N PRO A 57 5.47 11.79 0.80
CA PRO A 57 6.18 12.39 1.92
C PRO A 57 7.24 11.45 2.49
N ILE A 58 8.29 12.00 3.08
CA ILE A 58 9.35 11.23 3.71
C ILE A 58 8.76 10.27 4.75
N GLY A 59 9.21 9.02 4.71
CA GLY A 59 8.73 7.98 5.62
C GLY A 59 7.37 7.38 5.26
N SER A 60 6.80 7.76 4.10
CA SER A 60 5.57 7.16 3.61
C SER A 60 5.72 5.68 3.35
N LYS A 61 4.62 4.96 3.47
CA LYS A 61 4.56 3.54 3.18
C LYS A 61 3.19 3.14 2.65
N ILE A 62 3.18 2.10 1.84
CA ILE A 62 1.95 1.40 1.49
C ILE A 62 1.87 0.17 2.39
N VAL A 63 0.75 0.02 3.08
CA VAL A 63 0.47 -1.10 3.97
C VAL A 63 -0.62 -1.97 3.34
N LEU A 64 -0.29 -3.20 3.06
CA LEU A 64 -1.23 -4.22 2.61
C LEU A 64 -1.65 -5.04 3.82
N GLY A 65 -2.90 -4.91 4.23
CA GLY A 65 -3.46 -5.67 5.35
C GLY A 65 -4.33 -6.82 4.86
N ARG A 66 -3.98 -8.05 5.21
CA ARG A 66 -4.82 -9.22 4.95
C ARG A 66 -5.76 -9.44 6.11
N TRP A 67 -7.04 -9.58 5.81
CA TRP A 67 -8.12 -9.77 6.77
C TRP A 67 -8.86 -11.07 6.48
N ARG A 68 -8.98 -11.92 7.47
CA ARG A 68 -9.90 -13.05 7.38
C ARG A 68 -11.28 -12.57 7.84
N CYS A 69 -12.25 -12.66 6.94
CA CYS A 69 -13.60 -12.16 7.18
C CYS A 69 -14.54 -13.28 7.62
N ASP A 70 -15.67 -12.91 8.25
CA ASP A 70 -16.64 -13.87 8.83
C ASP A 70 -17.30 -14.76 7.75
N ASP A 71 -17.34 -14.32 6.51
CA ASP A 71 -17.83 -15.11 5.37
C ASP A 71 -16.82 -16.16 4.88
N GLY A 72 -15.67 -16.29 5.53
CA GLY A 72 -14.61 -17.22 5.16
C GLY A 72 -13.68 -16.76 4.04
N LEU A 73 -13.94 -15.57 3.44
CA LEU A 73 -13.10 -15.00 2.40
C LEU A 73 -12.02 -14.09 2.99
N ASP A 74 -10.83 -14.20 2.44
CA ASP A 74 -9.75 -13.28 2.77
C ASP A 74 -9.84 -12.02 1.91
N ARG A 75 -9.69 -10.86 2.56
CA ARG A 75 -9.69 -9.55 1.91
C ARG A 75 -8.42 -8.78 2.23
N VAL A 76 -8.13 -7.82 1.40
CA VAL A 76 -6.93 -6.97 1.51
C VAL A 76 -7.34 -5.52 1.57
N SER A 77 -6.83 -4.81 2.57
CA SER A 77 -6.83 -3.36 2.61
C SER A 77 -5.51 -2.83 2.04
N VAL A 78 -5.57 -1.72 1.34
CA VAL A 78 -4.40 -1.03 0.81
C VAL A 78 -4.41 0.38 1.36
N ASP A 79 -3.49 0.67 2.26
CA ASP A 79 -3.44 1.96 2.95
C ASP A 79 -2.14 2.69 2.63
N PHE A 80 -2.27 3.98 2.32
CA PHE A 80 -1.12 4.87 2.25
C PHE A 80 -0.97 5.57 3.60
N VAL A 81 0.16 5.34 4.26
CA VAL A 81 0.46 5.85 5.60
C VAL A 81 1.58 6.87 5.50
N TYR A 82 1.36 8.06 6.04
CA TYR A 82 2.30 9.16 5.91
C TYR A 82 2.20 10.14 7.10
N GLN A 83 3.23 10.94 7.26
CA GLN A 83 3.21 12.09 8.14
C GLN A 83 2.89 13.36 7.31
N THR A 84 2.14 14.28 7.90
CA THR A 84 1.88 15.58 7.27
C THR A 84 3.16 16.41 7.20
N THR A 85 3.19 17.39 6.31
CA THR A 85 4.30 18.35 6.22
C THR A 85 4.57 19.04 7.56
N GLU A 86 3.52 19.39 8.29
CA GLU A 86 3.63 19.99 9.62
C GLU A 86 4.28 19.03 10.63
N GLN A 87 3.86 17.78 10.67
CA GLN A 87 4.45 16.76 11.53
C GLN A 87 5.95 16.56 11.24
N ILE A 88 6.32 16.52 9.96
CA ILE A 88 7.72 16.36 9.54
C ILE A 88 8.54 17.59 9.97
N ARG A 89 8.04 18.80 9.74
CA ARG A 89 8.71 20.05 10.13
C ARG A 89 8.86 20.19 11.64
N ALA A 90 7.86 19.76 12.39
CA ALA A 90 7.91 19.74 13.85
C ALA A 90 8.78 18.60 14.42
N ARG A 91 9.35 17.74 13.58
CA ARG A 91 10.12 16.55 13.95
C ARG A 91 9.39 15.65 14.94
N GLN A 92 8.07 15.52 14.78
CA GLN A 92 7.25 14.67 15.61
C GLN A 92 7.47 13.21 15.23
N PHE A 93 7.65 12.36 16.25
CA PHE A 93 7.61 10.91 16.03
C PHE A 93 6.16 10.47 15.84
N ALA A 94 5.97 9.54 14.90
CA ALA A 94 4.69 8.88 14.74
C ALA A 94 4.47 7.93 15.92
N ASP A 95 3.53 8.26 16.80
CA ASP A 95 3.18 7.49 17.99
C ASP A 95 1.65 7.52 18.22
N ARG A 96 1.20 7.04 19.36
CA ARG A 96 -0.24 7.01 19.70
C ARG A 96 -0.84 8.41 19.91
N VAL A 97 -0.04 9.37 20.34
CA VAL A 97 -0.48 10.75 20.59
C VAL A 97 -0.46 11.57 19.30
N HIS A 98 0.52 11.28 18.44
CA HIS A 98 0.71 11.93 17.15
C HIS A 98 0.72 10.85 16.05
N PRO A 99 -0.45 10.23 15.77
CA PRO A 99 -0.50 9.14 14.79
C PRO A 99 -0.20 9.67 13.38
N PRO A 100 0.37 8.83 12.51
CA PRO A 100 0.47 9.16 11.10
C PRO A 100 -0.93 9.24 10.48
N ARG A 101 -1.03 9.92 9.36
CA ARG A 101 -2.24 9.92 8.56
C ARG A 101 -2.35 8.64 7.74
N VAL A 102 -3.57 8.20 7.51
CA VAL A 102 -3.88 7.00 6.72
C VAL A 102 -4.92 7.35 5.67
N VAL A 103 -4.63 7.03 4.43
CA VAL A 103 -5.58 7.13 3.32
C VAL A 103 -5.80 5.74 2.75
N ARG A 104 -7.05 5.24 2.80
CA ARG A 104 -7.42 3.98 2.19
C ARG A 104 -7.46 4.15 0.68
N LEU A 105 -6.61 3.43 -0.04
CA LEU A 105 -6.56 3.50 -1.50
C LEU A 105 -7.71 2.71 -2.13
N ARG A 106 -8.27 3.26 -3.18
CA ARG A 106 -9.25 2.58 -4.03
C ARG A 106 -8.56 2.01 -5.25
N LEU A 107 -8.93 0.80 -5.62
CA LEU A 107 -8.35 0.09 -6.76
C LEU A 107 -9.38 0.01 -7.88
N LYS A 108 -8.99 0.41 -9.09
CA LYS A 108 -9.86 0.32 -10.25
C LYS A 108 -10.15 -1.15 -10.61
N GLY A 109 -11.35 -1.40 -11.08
CA GLY A 109 -11.75 -2.71 -11.57
C GLY A 109 -12.02 -3.77 -10.49
N LEU A 110 -11.98 -3.40 -9.21
CA LEU A 110 -12.34 -4.27 -8.10
C LEU A 110 -13.43 -3.61 -7.25
N GLU A 111 -14.36 -4.43 -6.74
CA GLU A 111 -15.41 -3.96 -5.83
C GLU A 111 -14.95 -4.10 -4.38
N PRO A 112 -14.88 -3.00 -3.61
CA PRO A 112 -14.55 -3.04 -2.20
C PRO A 112 -15.74 -3.49 -1.36
N ASP A 113 -15.48 -4.03 -0.19
CA ASP A 113 -16.50 -4.21 0.84
C ASP A 113 -16.81 -2.87 1.55
N ALA A 114 -17.66 -2.91 2.58
CA ALA A 114 -18.06 -1.71 3.33
C ALA A 114 -16.87 -1.00 4.02
N GLU A 115 -15.80 -1.71 4.32
CA GLU A 115 -14.57 -1.18 4.92
C GLU A 115 -13.50 -0.81 3.89
N GLY A 116 -13.81 -0.86 2.61
CA GLY A 116 -12.87 -0.54 1.53
C GLY A 116 -11.80 -1.59 1.29
N ARG A 117 -12.08 -2.85 1.64
CA ARG A 117 -11.18 -4.00 1.45
C ARG A 117 -11.60 -4.76 0.20
N TYR A 118 -10.63 -5.36 -0.48
CA TYR A 118 -10.83 -6.09 -1.72
C TYR A 118 -10.60 -7.59 -1.54
N PRO A 119 -11.25 -8.45 -2.33
CA PRO A 119 -10.93 -9.88 -2.32
C PRO A 119 -9.45 -10.11 -2.56
N LEU A 120 -8.81 -10.95 -1.74
CA LEU A 120 -7.40 -11.32 -1.90
C LEU A 120 -7.14 -11.89 -3.31
N ALA A 121 -8.06 -12.71 -3.81
CA ALA A 121 -7.98 -13.29 -5.15
C ALA A 121 -7.98 -12.24 -6.28
N GLY A 122 -8.54 -11.06 -6.04
CA GLY A 122 -8.52 -9.96 -6.99
C GLY A 122 -7.24 -9.11 -6.96
N VAL A 123 -6.61 -9.00 -5.79
CA VAL A 123 -5.39 -8.20 -5.60
C VAL A 123 -4.12 -8.98 -5.97
N LEU A 124 -4.06 -10.26 -5.65
CA LEU A 124 -2.87 -11.10 -5.87
C LEU A 124 -2.35 -11.10 -7.31
N PRO A 125 -3.17 -11.20 -8.37
CA PRO A 125 -2.67 -11.17 -9.75
C PRO A 125 -1.91 -9.89 -10.07
N ARG A 126 -2.29 -8.76 -9.50
CA ARG A 126 -1.63 -7.46 -9.70
C ARG A 126 -0.25 -7.41 -9.05
N LEU A 127 -0.02 -8.21 -8.01
CA LEU A 127 1.27 -8.34 -7.34
C LEU A 127 2.13 -9.45 -7.95
N LEU A 128 1.54 -10.62 -8.23
CA LEU A 128 2.29 -11.80 -8.68
C LEU A 128 2.65 -11.74 -10.17
N SER A 129 1.88 -11.02 -10.97
CA SER A 129 2.08 -10.88 -12.42
C SER A 129 2.07 -9.40 -12.79
N PRO A 130 3.08 -8.63 -12.35
CA PRO A 130 3.13 -7.20 -12.62
C PRO A 130 3.28 -6.93 -14.13
N ASP A 131 2.63 -5.86 -14.59
CA ASP A 131 2.75 -5.40 -15.97
C ASP A 131 4.11 -4.75 -16.20
N PRO A 132 4.96 -5.31 -17.07
CA PRO A 132 6.27 -4.73 -17.34
C PRO A 132 6.22 -3.42 -18.14
N GLY A 133 5.05 -3.09 -18.72
CA GLY A 133 4.84 -1.86 -19.49
C GLY A 133 4.56 -0.61 -18.65
N LEU A 134 4.46 -0.76 -17.34
CA LEU A 134 4.22 0.37 -16.44
C LEU A 134 5.49 1.01 -15.89
#